data_bba049807025bdf70fc2b0fbed305551
#
_entry.id   bba049807025bdf70fc2b0fbed305551
#
_cell.length_a   1.000
_cell.length_b   1.000
_cell.length_c   1.000
_cell.angle_alpha   90.00
_cell.angle_beta   90.00
_cell.angle_gamma   90.00
#
_symmetry.space_group_name_H-M   'P 1'
#
loop_
_entity.id
_entity.type
_entity.pdbx_description
1 polymer ?
#
loop_
_entity_poly.entity_id
_entity_poly.type
_entity_poly.pdbx_seq_one_letter_code
_entity_poly.pdbx_strand_id
1 'polypeptide(L)'
;MIPLTVREAPQGATLGAEVLQLPGVELLRASLERRLPDPPVTKLTGLRLSEVGLGMASAWMPASPWWQSAAGVFLAGTSAFVANLALASSVLTSAPAGMGVTTTELSVSFLRAATIRSQTIIGRGRLIHATRSLGLAEATLEDARGRLLGHSSSRSVLYRADPEILAARHLPEARASDLAEPYLREVEGEIFGQEYWDTTAGLTVMQQFRDEKYLPPCFRLLGMRAVEAREGTMTMAMAASGWLCNGFGVVYSGAVAYLADAAITLAAGTTVPAATAFSTIDLKLYLLRPVLPADGELIAHATVAHRGRTMAIATCQITGPDGALVAQAAGSVLILPGRNWQRAVQVADEITAESGRVLTTVLFTDIVGSTRRAAELGDDRWRQLLAEHHAIVREQIRRFRGREVDTAGDGFLIAFDGAARAVRCAMAVREHLRRIGLEVRSGVHAGECEESGGKLVGIAVHIGARVLGIAEAGEVLVSSTVRDLVAGSVIEFDDRGNHTLKGIAGRWHLYAARAA
;
A
#
# COMPACT_ATOMS: atom_id res chain seq x y z
N MET A 1 -24.38 -12.93 18.78
CA MET A 1 -25.27 -12.39 17.70
C MET A 1 -24.68 -12.80 16.37
N ILE A 2 -25.45 -13.45 15.46
CA ILE A 2 -24.94 -14.03 14.21
C ILE A 2 -24.57 -12.90 13.22
N PRO A 3 -23.37 -12.91 12.59
CA PRO A 3 -22.97 -11.92 11.60
C PRO A 3 -23.93 -11.84 10.40
N LEU A 4 -24.02 -10.67 9.76
CA LEU A 4 -24.92 -10.43 8.61
C LEU A 4 -24.65 -11.42 7.47
N THR A 5 -23.37 -11.66 7.15
CA THR A 5 -22.94 -12.56 6.08
C THR A 5 -23.29 -14.05 6.30
N VAL A 6 -23.77 -14.40 7.48
CA VAL A 6 -24.21 -15.76 7.81
C VAL A 6 -25.73 -15.83 7.94
N ARG A 7 -26.40 -14.72 8.30
CA ARG A 7 -27.84 -14.67 8.53
C ARG A 7 -28.67 -14.64 7.24
N GLU A 8 -28.12 -14.06 6.16
CA GLU A 8 -28.87 -13.75 4.96
C GLU A 8 -28.20 -14.36 3.73
N ALA A 9 -29.00 -14.74 2.74
CA ALA A 9 -28.49 -15.11 1.44
C ALA A 9 -27.84 -13.91 0.74
N PRO A 10 -26.73 -14.08 0.01
CA PRO A 10 -26.05 -12.99 -0.68
C PRO A 10 -26.93 -12.36 -1.75
N GLN A 11 -26.91 -11.03 -1.81
CA GLN A 11 -27.47 -10.26 -2.92
C GLN A 11 -26.41 -10.13 -4.03
N GLY A 12 -26.85 -9.86 -5.26
CA GLY A 12 -25.98 -9.78 -6.43
C GLY A 12 -25.77 -11.13 -7.08
N ALA A 13 -25.01 -11.14 -8.16
CA ALA A 13 -24.72 -12.36 -8.92
C ALA A 13 -23.25 -12.42 -9.35
N THR A 14 -22.78 -13.62 -9.62
CA THR A 14 -21.48 -13.82 -10.30
C THR A 14 -21.69 -13.87 -11.80
N LEU A 15 -20.62 -13.68 -12.55
CA LEU A 15 -20.63 -13.65 -14.01
C LEU A 15 -20.80 -15.07 -14.58
N GLY A 16 -21.54 -15.20 -15.66
CA GLY A 16 -21.65 -16.43 -16.44
C GLY A 16 -20.44 -16.62 -17.37
N ALA A 17 -20.36 -17.80 -17.99
CA ALA A 17 -19.25 -18.15 -18.89
C ALA A 17 -19.18 -17.28 -20.17
N GLU A 18 -20.28 -16.66 -20.56
CA GLU A 18 -20.37 -15.78 -21.74
C GLU A 18 -19.42 -14.58 -21.67
N VAL A 19 -19.08 -14.11 -20.47
CA VAL A 19 -18.15 -12.98 -20.30
C VAL A 19 -16.73 -13.30 -20.76
N LEU A 20 -16.37 -14.57 -20.87
CA LEU A 20 -15.06 -14.98 -21.38
C LEU A 20 -14.86 -14.67 -22.86
N GLN A 21 -15.91 -14.34 -23.59
CA GLN A 21 -15.82 -13.87 -24.99
C GLN A 21 -15.30 -12.43 -25.08
N LEU A 22 -15.33 -11.66 -23.98
CA LEU A 22 -14.90 -10.28 -23.94
C LEU A 22 -13.41 -10.17 -23.57
N PRO A 23 -12.65 -9.29 -24.24
CA PRO A 23 -11.35 -8.86 -23.69
C PRO A 23 -11.55 -8.21 -22.32
N GLY A 24 -10.55 -8.31 -21.43
CA GLY A 24 -10.67 -7.85 -20.06
C GLY A 24 -11.06 -6.36 -19.93
N VAL A 25 -10.58 -5.49 -20.82
CA VAL A 25 -10.97 -4.07 -20.82
C VAL A 25 -12.45 -3.89 -21.14
N GLU A 26 -13.02 -4.67 -22.07
CA GLU A 26 -14.43 -4.60 -22.43
C GLU A 26 -15.32 -5.19 -21.33
N LEU A 27 -14.87 -6.27 -20.69
CA LEU A 27 -15.53 -6.86 -19.53
C LEU A 27 -15.65 -5.84 -18.38
N LEU A 28 -14.56 -5.13 -18.06
CA LEU A 28 -14.57 -4.12 -17.00
C LEU A 28 -15.39 -2.87 -17.37
N ARG A 29 -15.40 -2.47 -18.64
CA ARG A 29 -16.29 -1.41 -19.13
C ARG A 29 -17.75 -1.80 -19.00
N ALA A 30 -18.10 -3.04 -19.35
CA ALA A 30 -19.46 -3.56 -19.17
C ALA A 30 -19.91 -3.54 -17.70
N SER A 31 -19.00 -3.86 -16.76
CA SER A 31 -19.26 -3.72 -15.33
C SER A 31 -19.43 -2.25 -14.91
N LEU A 32 -18.57 -1.36 -15.38
CA LEU A 32 -18.65 0.08 -15.08
C LEU A 32 -19.96 0.70 -15.57
N GLU A 33 -20.42 0.31 -16.77
CA GLU A 33 -21.67 0.73 -17.40
C GLU A 33 -22.91 0.01 -16.86
N ARG A 34 -22.75 -0.86 -15.84
CA ARG A 34 -23.82 -1.67 -15.24
C ARG A 34 -24.57 -2.56 -16.21
N ARG A 35 -23.91 -3.01 -17.28
CA ARG A 35 -24.43 -4.02 -18.21
C ARG A 35 -24.25 -5.45 -17.69
N LEU A 36 -23.45 -5.61 -16.63
CA LEU A 36 -23.26 -6.86 -15.91
C LEU A 36 -23.78 -6.73 -14.48
N PRO A 37 -24.21 -7.83 -13.85
CA PRO A 37 -24.69 -7.79 -12.48
C PRO A 37 -23.56 -7.39 -11.51
N ASP A 38 -23.94 -6.70 -10.44
CA ASP A 38 -23.02 -6.43 -9.33
C ASP A 38 -22.68 -7.73 -8.58
N PRO A 39 -21.41 -8.04 -8.35
CA PRO A 39 -21.04 -9.19 -7.52
C PRO A 39 -21.46 -9.01 -6.06
N PRO A 40 -21.61 -10.11 -5.29
CA PRO A 40 -22.05 -10.05 -3.91
C PRO A 40 -21.20 -9.13 -3.03
N VAL A 41 -19.87 -9.13 -3.20
CA VAL A 41 -18.97 -8.25 -2.44
C VAL A 41 -19.26 -6.77 -2.70
N THR A 42 -19.69 -6.40 -3.89
CA THR A 42 -20.13 -5.04 -4.23
C THR A 42 -21.41 -4.67 -3.47
N LYS A 43 -22.37 -5.58 -3.43
CA LYS A 43 -23.62 -5.39 -2.67
C LYS A 43 -23.36 -5.28 -1.16
N LEU A 44 -22.42 -6.06 -0.65
CA LEU A 44 -22.05 -6.03 0.77
C LEU A 44 -21.39 -4.71 1.19
N THR A 45 -20.50 -4.17 0.37
CA THR A 45 -19.54 -3.13 0.78
C THR A 45 -19.66 -1.81 0.03
N GLY A 46 -20.36 -1.77 -1.09
CA GLY A 46 -20.40 -0.63 -2.00
C GLY A 46 -19.13 -0.45 -2.86
N LEU A 47 -18.18 -1.42 -2.83
CA LEU A 47 -16.96 -1.37 -3.65
C LEU A 47 -17.28 -1.49 -5.13
N ARG A 48 -16.83 -0.53 -5.96
CA ARG A 48 -17.12 -0.44 -7.40
C ARG A 48 -15.94 0.09 -8.19
N LEU A 49 -15.93 -0.19 -9.49
CA LEU A 49 -15.08 0.52 -10.44
C LEU A 49 -15.61 1.95 -10.66
N SER A 50 -14.72 2.90 -10.88
CA SER A 50 -15.05 4.30 -11.23
C SER A 50 -14.46 4.75 -12.57
N GLU A 51 -13.41 4.06 -13.04
CA GLU A 51 -12.73 4.39 -14.29
C GLU A 51 -12.04 3.13 -14.84
N VAL A 52 -12.08 2.96 -16.17
CA VAL A 52 -11.45 1.83 -16.87
C VAL A 52 -10.84 2.30 -18.18
N GLY A 53 -9.53 2.11 -18.31
CA GLY A 53 -8.75 2.33 -19.53
C GLY A 53 -7.73 1.21 -19.71
N LEU A 54 -7.13 1.10 -20.90
CA LEU A 54 -6.09 0.08 -21.12
C LEU A 54 -4.89 0.33 -20.16
N GLY A 55 -4.57 -0.65 -19.34
CA GLY A 55 -3.55 -0.55 -18.30
C GLY A 55 -3.93 0.31 -17.09
N MET A 56 -5.16 0.77 -16.98
CA MET A 56 -5.63 1.61 -15.86
C MET A 56 -7.02 1.19 -15.40
N ALA A 57 -7.20 1.15 -14.08
CA ALA A 57 -8.53 0.98 -13.48
C ALA A 57 -8.57 1.67 -12.13
N SER A 58 -9.62 2.45 -11.89
CA SER A 58 -9.87 3.05 -10.59
C SER A 58 -11.05 2.37 -9.91
N ALA A 59 -10.94 2.17 -8.62
CA ALA A 59 -11.98 1.63 -7.74
C ALA A 59 -12.31 2.62 -6.64
N TRP A 60 -13.54 2.59 -6.16
CA TRP A 60 -13.95 3.40 -5.02
C TRP A 60 -14.88 2.61 -4.11
N MET A 61 -14.91 3.00 -2.84
CA MET A 61 -15.78 2.42 -1.82
C MET A 61 -16.21 3.52 -0.85
N PRO A 62 -17.50 3.59 -0.45
CA PRO A 62 -17.93 4.55 0.56
C PRO A 62 -17.25 4.25 1.88
N ALA A 63 -16.82 5.31 2.59
CA ALA A 63 -16.29 5.21 3.95
C ALA A 63 -17.45 5.03 4.93
N SER A 64 -18.17 3.92 4.79
CA SER A 64 -19.33 3.58 5.63
C SER A 64 -18.93 3.34 7.08
N PRO A 65 -19.75 3.72 8.06
CA PRO A 65 -19.53 3.38 9.47
C PRO A 65 -19.39 1.88 9.75
N TRP A 66 -19.86 1.02 8.85
CA TRP A 66 -19.65 -0.43 8.93
C TRP A 66 -18.17 -0.86 8.92
N TRP A 67 -17.26 -0.01 8.43
CA TRP A 67 -15.82 -0.30 8.45
C TRP A 67 -15.14 0.05 9.78
N GLN A 68 -15.85 0.62 10.74
CA GLN A 68 -15.27 1.00 12.02
C GLN A 68 -14.88 -0.22 12.86
N SER A 69 -13.66 -0.18 13.37
CA SER A 69 -13.18 -1.05 14.43
C SER A 69 -13.77 -0.61 15.78
N ALA A 70 -13.51 -1.36 16.82
CA ALA A 70 -13.90 -0.98 18.18
C ALA A 70 -13.30 0.34 18.67
N ALA A 71 -12.25 0.85 18.03
CA ALA A 71 -11.65 2.16 18.30
C ALA A 71 -12.29 3.30 17.49
N GLY A 72 -13.30 3.02 16.67
CA GLY A 72 -13.96 4.02 15.84
C GLY A 72 -13.18 4.44 14.58
N VAL A 73 -12.01 3.84 14.34
CA VAL A 73 -11.19 4.02 13.12
C VAL A 73 -11.31 2.79 12.23
N PHE A 74 -10.97 2.91 10.96
CA PHE A 74 -10.92 1.76 10.06
C PHE A 74 -9.59 1.02 10.26
N LEU A 75 -9.64 -0.31 10.21
CA LEU A 75 -8.42 -1.11 10.08
C LEU A 75 -7.75 -0.79 8.74
N ALA A 76 -6.44 -0.88 8.70
CA ALA A 76 -5.65 -0.58 7.49
C ALA A 76 -6.05 -1.47 6.30
N GLY A 77 -6.46 -2.70 6.56
CA GLY A 77 -7.02 -3.64 5.59
C GLY A 77 -8.20 -3.10 4.77
N THR A 78 -8.94 -2.08 5.26
CA THR A 78 -9.99 -1.41 4.47
C THR A 78 -9.40 -0.76 3.21
N SER A 79 -8.23 -0.15 3.31
CA SER A 79 -7.53 0.42 2.16
C SER A 79 -6.97 -0.68 1.24
N ALA A 80 -6.46 -1.79 1.80
CA ALA A 80 -6.03 -2.96 1.03
C ALA A 80 -7.19 -3.61 0.26
N PHE A 81 -8.40 -3.60 0.84
CA PHE A 81 -9.62 -4.07 0.21
C PHE A 81 -9.92 -3.31 -1.09
N VAL A 82 -9.83 -1.98 -1.08
CA VAL A 82 -10.02 -1.14 -2.28
C VAL A 82 -8.86 -1.30 -3.27
N ALA A 83 -7.63 -1.31 -2.76
CA ALA A 83 -6.43 -1.45 -3.59
C ALA A 83 -6.47 -2.69 -4.47
N ASN A 84 -6.91 -3.83 -3.93
CA ASN A 84 -6.92 -5.09 -4.66
C ASN A 84 -7.83 -5.04 -5.91
N LEU A 85 -8.98 -4.37 -5.86
CA LEU A 85 -9.84 -4.21 -7.04
C LEU A 85 -9.17 -3.36 -8.12
N ALA A 86 -8.61 -2.22 -7.74
CA ALA A 86 -7.92 -1.32 -8.68
C ALA A 86 -6.72 -2.00 -9.35
N LEU A 87 -5.91 -2.72 -8.56
CA LEU A 87 -4.72 -3.44 -9.03
C LEU A 87 -5.07 -4.61 -9.95
N ALA A 88 -5.96 -5.51 -9.51
CA ALA A 88 -6.36 -6.67 -10.31
C ALA A 88 -7.05 -6.25 -11.60
N SER A 89 -7.90 -5.22 -11.54
CA SER A 89 -8.59 -4.69 -12.71
C SER A 89 -7.63 -4.04 -13.70
N SER A 90 -6.63 -3.28 -13.23
CA SER A 90 -5.63 -2.68 -14.14
C SER A 90 -4.83 -3.74 -14.92
N VAL A 91 -4.53 -4.88 -14.28
CA VAL A 91 -3.92 -6.04 -14.98
C VAL A 91 -4.92 -6.68 -15.94
N LEU A 92 -6.17 -6.89 -15.52
CA LEU A 92 -7.21 -7.53 -16.33
C LEU A 92 -7.49 -6.73 -17.62
N THR A 93 -7.37 -5.38 -17.61
CA THR A 93 -7.55 -4.58 -18.83
C THR A 93 -6.65 -5.00 -19.99
N SER A 94 -5.49 -5.62 -19.69
CA SER A 94 -4.54 -6.10 -20.71
C SER A 94 -4.77 -7.54 -21.16
N ALA A 95 -5.71 -8.24 -20.52
CA ALA A 95 -5.98 -9.65 -20.78
C ALA A 95 -6.83 -9.83 -22.06
N PRO A 96 -6.42 -10.72 -22.99
CA PRO A 96 -7.25 -11.11 -24.12
C PRO A 96 -8.55 -11.81 -23.66
N ALA A 97 -9.50 -11.98 -24.56
CA ALA A 97 -10.68 -12.81 -24.31
C ALA A 97 -10.27 -14.24 -23.89
N GLY A 98 -11.06 -14.84 -23.01
CA GLY A 98 -10.82 -16.18 -22.45
C GLY A 98 -9.77 -16.23 -21.34
N MET A 99 -9.24 -15.09 -20.89
CA MET A 99 -8.25 -15.03 -19.81
C MET A 99 -8.87 -14.48 -18.52
N GLY A 100 -8.47 -15.09 -17.40
CA GLY A 100 -8.74 -14.59 -16.06
C GLY A 100 -7.48 -14.02 -15.40
N VAL A 101 -7.66 -13.27 -14.33
CA VAL A 101 -6.59 -12.70 -13.52
C VAL A 101 -6.80 -13.07 -12.06
N THR A 102 -5.74 -13.52 -11.39
CA THR A 102 -5.73 -13.73 -9.94
C THR A 102 -4.53 -13.05 -9.30
N THR A 103 -4.74 -12.31 -8.23
CA THR A 103 -3.67 -11.71 -7.43
C THR A 103 -2.93 -12.82 -6.66
N THR A 104 -1.62 -12.86 -6.78
CA THR A 104 -0.76 -13.81 -6.03
C THR A 104 0.08 -13.11 -4.96
N GLU A 105 0.32 -11.82 -5.12
CA GLU A 105 1.02 -10.99 -4.13
C GLU A 105 0.36 -9.61 -4.06
N LEU A 106 0.12 -9.14 -2.84
CA LEU A 106 -0.35 -7.78 -2.55
C LEU A 106 0.57 -7.17 -1.51
N SER A 107 1.09 -5.99 -1.81
CA SER A 107 1.90 -5.19 -0.88
C SER A 107 1.27 -3.82 -0.73
N VAL A 108 1.03 -3.39 0.51
CA VAL A 108 0.41 -2.09 0.81
C VAL A 108 1.21 -1.38 1.88
N SER A 109 1.54 -0.12 1.63
CA SER A 109 2.08 0.82 2.61
C SER A 109 0.98 1.79 3.01
N PHE A 110 0.62 1.81 4.28
CA PHE A 110 -0.43 2.66 4.83
C PHE A 110 0.19 3.93 5.41
N LEU A 111 -0.20 5.08 4.89
CA LEU A 111 0.34 6.38 5.27
C LEU A 111 -0.61 7.12 6.21
N ARG A 112 -1.92 6.87 6.07
CA ARG A 112 -2.96 7.49 6.87
C ARG A 112 -4.11 6.51 7.06
N ALA A 113 -4.67 6.48 8.27
CA ALA A 113 -5.88 5.72 8.54
C ALA A 113 -7.09 6.33 7.82
N ALA A 114 -7.86 5.51 7.12
CA ALA A 114 -9.17 5.89 6.63
C ALA A 114 -10.16 5.95 7.80
N THR A 115 -11.15 6.83 7.71
CA THR A 115 -12.21 7.02 8.70
C THR A 115 -13.51 7.39 7.99
N ILE A 116 -14.61 7.52 8.72
CA ILE A 116 -15.87 8.04 8.18
C ILE A 116 -15.70 9.45 7.57
N ARG A 117 -14.73 10.25 8.05
CA ARG A 117 -14.41 11.58 7.51
C ARG A 117 -13.75 11.52 6.12
N SER A 118 -13.23 10.37 5.73
CA SER A 118 -12.68 10.14 4.38
C SER A 118 -13.77 10.18 3.31
N GLN A 119 -15.04 10.01 3.68
CA GLN A 119 -16.23 9.93 2.82
C GLN A 119 -16.16 8.79 1.81
N THR A 120 -15.06 8.68 1.09
CA THR A 120 -14.79 7.65 0.07
C THR A 120 -13.33 7.23 0.16
N ILE A 121 -13.06 5.96 -0.10
CA ILE A 121 -11.70 5.46 -0.34
C ILE A 121 -11.59 5.17 -1.82
N ILE A 122 -10.60 5.74 -2.49
CA ILE A 122 -10.39 5.63 -3.93
C ILE A 122 -9.03 4.97 -4.17
N GLY A 123 -9.02 3.91 -4.98
CA GLY A 123 -7.80 3.27 -5.46
C GLY A 123 -7.61 3.56 -6.94
N ARG A 124 -6.45 4.14 -7.33
CA ARG A 124 -6.10 4.39 -8.73
C ARG A 124 -5.02 3.41 -9.16
N GLY A 125 -5.43 2.35 -9.84
CA GLY A 125 -4.55 1.30 -10.32
C GLY A 125 -3.95 1.59 -11.69
N ARG A 126 -2.66 1.21 -11.85
CA ARG A 126 -1.93 1.30 -13.09
C ARG A 126 -1.09 0.05 -13.32
N LEU A 127 -1.24 -0.55 -14.49
CA LEU A 127 -0.38 -1.64 -14.97
C LEU A 127 1.02 -1.10 -15.21
N ILE A 128 2.02 -1.72 -14.61
CA ILE A 128 3.44 -1.39 -14.83
C ILE A 128 3.99 -2.24 -15.98
N HIS A 129 3.69 -3.54 -15.94
CA HIS A 129 4.17 -4.50 -16.93
C HIS A 129 3.26 -5.73 -16.97
N ALA A 130 3.03 -6.28 -18.15
CA ALA A 130 2.37 -7.56 -18.34
C ALA A 130 3.12 -8.44 -19.32
N THR A 131 3.16 -9.73 -19.03
CA THR A 131 3.55 -10.80 -19.94
C THR A 131 2.31 -11.64 -20.27
N ARG A 132 2.49 -12.77 -20.97
CA ARG A 132 1.38 -13.71 -21.24
C ARG A 132 0.79 -14.34 -19.98
N SER A 133 1.56 -14.44 -18.89
CA SER A 133 1.18 -15.14 -17.66
C SER A 133 1.31 -14.34 -16.38
N LEU A 134 1.95 -13.17 -16.39
CA LEU A 134 2.19 -12.37 -15.20
C LEU A 134 1.86 -10.90 -15.48
N GLY A 135 1.23 -10.23 -14.49
CA GLY A 135 1.02 -8.79 -14.48
C GLY A 135 1.56 -8.18 -13.20
N LEU A 136 2.20 -7.03 -13.33
CA LEU A 136 2.65 -6.19 -12.22
C LEU A 136 1.90 -4.86 -12.29
N ALA A 137 1.25 -4.48 -11.21
CA ALA A 137 0.52 -3.22 -11.10
C ALA A 137 0.87 -2.48 -9.82
N GLU A 138 0.65 -1.17 -9.82
CA GLU A 138 0.72 -0.31 -8.65
C GLU A 138 -0.58 0.50 -8.52
N ALA A 139 -0.90 0.96 -7.29
CA ALA A 139 -2.02 1.87 -7.08
C ALA A 139 -1.72 2.87 -5.96
N THR A 140 -2.26 4.09 -6.12
CA THR A 140 -2.39 5.06 -5.04
C THR A 140 -3.76 4.91 -4.38
N LEU A 141 -3.82 5.16 -3.08
CA LEU A 141 -5.04 5.14 -2.29
C LEU A 141 -5.28 6.54 -1.74
N GLU A 142 -6.45 7.09 -1.99
CA GLU A 142 -6.82 8.46 -1.67
C GLU A 142 -8.20 8.51 -1.01
N ASP A 143 -8.47 9.57 -0.25
CA ASP A 143 -9.82 9.88 0.21
C ASP A 143 -10.56 10.82 -0.76
N ALA A 144 -11.82 11.16 -0.46
CA ALA A 144 -12.64 12.06 -1.29
C ALA A 144 -12.06 13.46 -1.47
N ARG A 145 -11.08 13.87 -0.63
CA ARG A 145 -10.38 15.16 -0.71
C ARG A 145 -9.06 15.06 -1.46
N GLY A 146 -8.72 13.90 -2.02
CA GLY A 146 -7.43 13.63 -2.66
C GLY A 146 -6.26 13.46 -1.69
N ARG A 147 -6.51 13.29 -0.38
CA ARG A 147 -5.44 13.04 0.60
C ARG A 147 -4.96 11.60 0.46
N LEU A 148 -3.66 11.41 0.33
CA LEU A 148 -3.05 10.10 0.18
C LEU A 148 -3.24 9.27 1.47
N LEU A 149 -3.89 8.10 1.32
CA LEU A 149 -4.08 7.11 2.38
C LEU A 149 -3.01 6.03 2.35
N GLY A 150 -2.47 5.72 1.17
CA GLY A 150 -1.46 4.69 1.01
C GLY A 150 -1.02 4.48 -0.43
N HIS A 151 -0.04 3.59 -0.57
CA HIS A 151 0.44 3.11 -1.86
C HIS A 151 0.46 1.59 -1.85
N SER A 152 0.19 0.97 -3.00
CA SER A 152 0.14 -0.49 -3.10
C SER A 152 0.70 -0.98 -4.42
N SER A 153 1.16 -2.24 -4.42
CA SER A 153 1.56 -2.96 -5.62
C SER A 153 1.07 -4.40 -5.55
N SER A 154 0.90 -5.02 -6.72
CA SER A 154 0.51 -6.43 -6.80
C SER A 154 1.22 -7.15 -7.92
N ARG A 155 1.40 -8.46 -7.72
CA ARG A 155 1.65 -9.43 -8.79
C ARG A 155 0.41 -10.25 -9.00
N SER A 156 0.05 -10.44 -10.25
CA SER A 156 -1.10 -11.23 -10.64
C SER A 156 -0.71 -12.23 -11.72
N VAL A 157 -1.32 -13.40 -11.67
CA VAL A 157 -1.20 -14.42 -12.71
C VAL A 157 -2.35 -14.25 -13.68
N LEU A 158 -2.03 -14.22 -14.99
CA LEU A 158 -3.00 -14.34 -16.06
C LEU A 158 -3.08 -15.83 -16.46
N TYR A 159 -4.29 -16.36 -16.48
CA TYR A 159 -4.52 -17.77 -16.79
C TYR A 159 -5.68 -17.93 -17.77
N ARG A 160 -5.66 -19.02 -18.53
CA ARG A 160 -6.81 -19.35 -19.37
C ARG A 160 -7.97 -19.78 -18.49
N ALA A 161 -9.06 -19.01 -18.55
CA ALA A 161 -10.24 -19.32 -17.78
C ALA A 161 -11.00 -20.51 -18.41
N ASP A 162 -11.47 -21.42 -17.56
CA ASP A 162 -12.26 -22.56 -17.96
C ASP A 162 -13.76 -22.20 -17.84
N PRO A 163 -14.52 -22.23 -18.95
CA PRO A 163 -15.94 -21.93 -18.91
C PRO A 163 -16.77 -22.86 -18.01
N GLU A 164 -16.38 -24.16 -17.89
CA GLU A 164 -17.10 -25.12 -17.05
C GLU A 164 -16.86 -24.80 -15.56
N ILE A 165 -15.64 -24.46 -15.21
CA ILE A 165 -15.30 -24.03 -13.84
C ILE A 165 -16.03 -22.74 -13.48
N LEU A 166 -16.10 -21.78 -14.40
CA LEU A 166 -16.82 -20.53 -14.16
C LEU A 166 -18.33 -20.78 -14.01
N ALA A 167 -18.91 -21.60 -14.87
CA ALA A 167 -20.33 -21.98 -14.78
C ALA A 167 -20.63 -22.72 -13.46
N ALA A 168 -19.75 -23.60 -13.01
CA ALA A 168 -19.92 -24.34 -11.74
C ALA A 168 -19.85 -23.40 -10.51
N ARG A 169 -19.20 -22.25 -10.63
CA ARG A 169 -19.10 -21.22 -9.58
C ARG A 169 -20.16 -20.12 -9.68
N HIS A 170 -21.06 -20.25 -10.66
CA HIS A 170 -22.08 -19.22 -10.88
C HIS A 170 -23.07 -19.18 -9.73
N LEU A 171 -23.15 -18.04 -9.07
CA LEU A 171 -24.20 -17.71 -8.10
C LEU A 171 -25.25 -16.88 -8.85
N PRO A 172 -26.45 -17.45 -9.11
CA PRO A 172 -27.51 -16.72 -9.78
C PRO A 172 -27.96 -15.53 -8.92
N GLU A 173 -28.53 -14.54 -9.55
CA GLU A 173 -29.12 -13.43 -8.83
C GLU A 173 -30.22 -13.93 -7.89
N ALA A 174 -30.04 -13.65 -6.60
CA ALA A 174 -31.07 -13.96 -5.61
C ALA A 174 -32.34 -13.19 -5.97
N ARG A 175 -33.51 -13.77 -5.70
CA ARG A 175 -34.79 -13.04 -5.84
C ARG A 175 -34.64 -11.68 -5.18
N ALA A 176 -35.11 -10.62 -5.87
CA ALA A 176 -35.01 -9.25 -5.39
C ALA A 176 -35.41 -9.18 -3.91
N SER A 177 -34.47 -8.84 -3.08
CA SER A 177 -34.72 -8.60 -1.65
C SER A 177 -35.21 -7.16 -1.53
N ASP A 178 -36.30 -6.95 -0.81
CA ASP A 178 -36.78 -5.60 -0.46
C ASP A 178 -35.85 -4.90 0.54
N LEU A 179 -34.82 -5.60 1.03
CA LEU A 179 -33.84 -5.07 1.95
C LEU A 179 -32.77 -4.23 1.23
N ALA A 180 -32.45 -3.09 1.82
CA ALA A 180 -31.32 -2.26 1.35
C ALA A 180 -30.00 -3.05 1.30
N GLU A 181 -29.07 -2.65 0.45
CA GLU A 181 -27.71 -3.19 0.41
C GLU A 181 -27.06 -3.05 1.82
N PRO A 182 -26.35 -4.08 2.32
CA PRO A 182 -25.88 -4.11 3.71
C PRO A 182 -25.12 -2.86 4.16
N TYR A 183 -24.24 -2.32 3.34
CA TYR A 183 -23.44 -1.13 3.68
C TYR A 183 -24.28 0.16 3.83
N LEU A 184 -25.55 0.16 3.39
CA LEU A 184 -26.50 1.27 3.53
C LEU A 184 -27.43 1.13 4.74
N ARG A 185 -27.41 -0.02 5.43
CA ARG A 185 -28.27 -0.29 6.58
C ARG A 185 -27.75 0.39 7.84
N GLU A 186 -28.61 0.47 8.84
CA GLU A 186 -28.20 0.88 10.19
C GLU A 186 -27.06 0.01 10.70
N VAL A 187 -26.06 0.65 11.29
CA VAL A 187 -24.81 -0.01 11.68
C VAL A 187 -25.01 -0.74 12.99
N GLU A 188 -24.68 -2.02 12.98
CA GLU A 188 -24.64 -2.86 14.18
C GLU A 188 -23.20 -3.03 14.67
N GLY A 189 -22.98 -3.01 15.97
CA GLY A 189 -21.67 -3.28 16.59
C GLY A 189 -21.26 -2.21 17.59
N GLU A 190 -20.26 -2.55 18.38
CA GLU A 190 -19.82 -1.73 19.49
C GLU A 190 -18.53 -0.97 19.15
N ILE A 191 -18.55 0.33 19.47
CA ILE A 191 -17.39 1.22 19.40
C ILE A 191 -17.14 1.73 20.81
N PHE A 192 -15.93 1.56 21.32
CA PHE A 192 -15.58 1.98 22.66
C PHE A 192 -15.18 3.45 22.71
N GLY A 193 -15.62 4.13 23.77
CA GLY A 193 -15.15 5.46 24.09
C GLY A 193 -13.68 5.45 24.51
N GLN A 194 -13.06 6.64 24.48
CA GLN A 194 -11.65 6.79 24.80
C GLN A 194 -11.30 6.32 26.22
N GLU A 195 -12.17 6.58 27.21
CA GLU A 195 -11.96 6.17 28.59
C GLU A 195 -11.74 4.65 28.73
N TYR A 196 -12.43 3.85 27.91
CA TYR A 196 -12.24 2.40 27.90
C TYR A 196 -10.82 2.01 27.44
N TRP A 197 -10.30 2.66 26.41
CA TRP A 197 -8.95 2.42 25.90
C TRP A 197 -7.86 2.95 26.84
N ASP A 198 -8.15 4.01 27.61
CA ASP A 198 -7.22 4.59 28.57
C ASP A 198 -7.04 3.72 29.82
N THR A 199 -8.03 2.86 30.11
CA THR A 199 -8.05 2.03 31.33
C THR A 199 -7.89 0.54 31.08
N THR A 200 -8.06 0.07 29.83
CA THR A 200 -8.08 -1.36 29.50
C THR A 200 -6.87 -1.76 28.66
N ALA A 201 -6.11 -2.75 29.13
CA ALA A 201 -4.99 -3.31 28.38
C ALA A 201 -5.48 -4.06 27.12
N GLY A 202 -4.67 -3.99 26.05
CA GLY A 202 -5.04 -4.56 24.77
C GLY A 202 -5.38 -6.04 24.80
N LEU A 203 -4.64 -6.87 25.56
CA LEU A 203 -4.98 -8.29 25.72
C LEU A 203 -6.40 -8.50 26.27
N THR A 204 -6.79 -7.72 27.26
CA THR A 204 -8.15 -7.80 27.86
C THR A 204 -9.22 -7.47 26.80
N VAL A 205 -9.00 -6.44 25.98
CA VAL A 205 -9.90 -6.10 24.88
C VAL A 205 -10.04 -7.25 23.89
N MET A 206 -8.92 -7.86 23.47
CA MET A 206 -8.93 -8.97 22.50
C MET A 206 -9.60 -10.23 23.06
N GLN A 207 -9.47 -10.49 24.37
CA GLN A 207 -10.16 -11.58 25.03
C GLN A 207 -11.69 -11.35 25.07
N GLN A 208 -12.13 -10.12 25.23
CA GLN A 208 -13.57 -9.79 25.17
C GLN A 208 -14.14 -9.98 23.75
N PHE A 209 -13.35 -9.78 22.68
CA PHE A 209 -13.75 -10.14 21.31
C PHE A 209 -13.86 -11.66 21.14
N ARG A 210 -12.93 -12.43 21.70
CA ARG A 210 -12.98 -13.91 21.71
C ARG A 210 -14.25 -14.42 22.41
N ASP A 211 -14.63 -13.79 23.50
CA ASP A 211 -15.79 -14.19 24.30
C ASP A 211 -17.12 -13.67 23.68
N GLU A 212 -17.05 -13.09 22.48
CA GLU A 212 -18.18 -12.48 21.73
C GLU A 212 -18.99 -11.47 22.56
N LYS A 213 -18.38 -10.96 23.63
CA LYS A 213 -19.00 -9.96 24.50
C LYS A 213 -19.24 -8.65 23.75
N TYR A 214 -18.31 -8.34 22.83
CA TYR A 214 -18.36 -7.16 21.98
C TYR A 214 -17.88 -7.53 20.58
N LEU A 215 -18.56 -7.05 19.54
CA LEU A 215 -18.18 -7.22 18.14
C LEU A 215 -18.27 -5.87 17.40
N PRO A 216 -17.15 -5.34 16.91
CA PRO A 216 -17.17 -4.07 16.19
C PRO A 216 -17.92 -4.19 14.85
N PRO A 217 -18.39 -3.07 14.29
CA PRO A 217 -19.13 -3.05 13.02
C PRO A 217 -18.47 -3.82 11.89
N CYS A 218 -17.16 -3.66 11.70
CA CYS A 218 -16.43 -4.34 10.62
C CYS A 218 -16.41 -5.87 10.76
N PHE A 219 -16.44 -6.40 11.99
CA PHE A 219 -16.54 -7.84 12.21
C PHE A 219 -17.94 -8.35 11.86
N ARG A 220 -18.97 -7.58 12.21
CA ARG A 220 -20.36 -7.95 11.86
C ARG A 220 -20.60 -7.90 10.36
N LEU A 221 -20.04 -6.90 9.67
CA LEU A 221 -20.16 -6.76 8.21
C LEU A 221 -19.54 -7.96 7.48
N LEU A 222 -18.32 -8.33 7.85
CA LEU A 222 -17.53 -9.34 7.11
C LEU A 222 -17.70 -10.77 7.66
N GLY A 223 -18.48 -10.95 8.72
CA GLY A 223 -18.64 -12.27 9.35
C GLY A 223 -17.39 -12.75 10.07
N MET A 224 -16.66 -11.81 10.70
CA MET A 224 -15.43 -12.10 11.43
C MET A 224 -15.69 -12.30 12.91
N ARG A 225 -14.87 -13.14 13.55
CA ARG A 225 -14.83 -13.31 15.01
C ARG A 225 -13.43 -13.64 15.49
N ALA A 226 -13.16 -13.34 16.74
CA ALA A 226 -11.92 -13.79 17.38
C ALA A 226 -12.12 -15.23 17.90
N VAL A 227 -11.13 -16.08 17.68
CA VAL A 227 -11.13 -17.50 18.12
C VAL A 227 -10.25 -17.65 19.35
N GLU A 228 -9.07 -17.06 19.32
CA GLU A 228 -8.10 -17.11 20.41
C GLU A 228 -7.35 -15.78 20.52
N ALA A 229 -7.11 -15.34 21.77
CA ALA A 229 -6.31 -14.17 22.08
C ALA A 229 -5.37 -14.48 23.24
N ARG A 230 -4.07 -14.50 22.98
CA ARG A 230 -2.99 -14.61 23.96
C ARG A 230 -1.96 -13.51 23.71
N GLU A 231 -1.14 -13.20 24.69
CA GLU A 231 -0.09 -12.22 24.50
C GLU A 231 0.80 -12.59 23.29
N GLY A 232 0.92 -11.68 22.33
CA GLY A 232 1.67 -11.85 21.10
C GLY A 232 1.00 -12.74 20.04
N THR A 233 -0.20 -13.27 20.28
CA THR A 233 -0.90 -14.10 19.29
C THR A 233 -2.38 -13.79 19.19
N MET A 234 -2.92 -13.89 17.98
CA MET A 234 -4.34 -13.71 17.70
C MET A 234 -4.80 -14.69 16.63
N THR A 235 -5.88 -15.41 16.89
CA THR A 235 -6.53 -16.23 15.88
C THR A 235 -7.90 -15.64 15.57
N MET A 236 -8.11 -15.32 14.29
CA MET A 236 -9.36 -14.79 13.76
C MET A 236 -10.00 -15.79 12.81
N ALA A 237 -11.32 -15.84 12.80
CA ALA A 237 -12.10 -16.58 11.83
C ALA A 237 -12.94 -15.61 10.98
N MET A 238 -13.16 -15.97 9.72
CA MET A 238 -14.07 -15.28 8.81
C MET A 238 -14.82 -16.32 7.97
N ALA A 239 -16.15 -16.24 7.95
CA ALA A 239 -16.96 -17.15 7.14
C ALA A 239 -16.56 -17.05 5.65
N ALA A 240 -16.35 -18.18 4.98
CA ALA A 240 -16.15 -18.25 3.53
C ALA A 240 -17.49 -18.07 2.79
N SER A 241 -18.17 -16.96 3.10
CA SER A 241 -19.52 -16.67 2.67
C SER A 241 -19.62 -16.28 1.20
N GLY A 242 -20.72 -16.62 0.55
CA GLY A 242 -21.07 -16.14 -0.79
C GLY A 242 -21.15 -14.61 -0.89
N TRP A 243 -21.42 -13.89 0.20
CA TRP A 243 -21.37 -12.44 0.24
C TRP A 243 -19.99 -11.84 -0.08
N LEU A 244 -18.93 -12.59 0.17
CA LEU A 244 -17.56 -12.15 -0.10
C LEU A 244 -17.09 -12.50 -1.52
N CYS A 245 -17.96 -13.09 -2.36
CA CYS A 245 -17.60 -13.46 -3.72
C CYS A 245 -17.44 -12.24 -4.64
N ASN A 246 -16.37 -12.28 -5.44
CA ASN A 246 -16.19 -11.42 -6.59
C ASN A 246 -17.01 -11.92 -7.80
N GLY A 247 -16.94 -11.22 -8.92
CA GLY A 247 -17.67 -11.58 -10.14
C GLY A 247 -17.32 -12.97 -10.72
N PHE A 248 -16.20 -13.55 -10.36
CA PHE A 248 -15.75 -14.88 -10.83
C PHE A 248 -16.08 -16.02 -9.83
N GLY A 249 -16.92 -15.76 -8.85
CA GLY A 249 -17.41 -16.78 -7.91
C GLY A 249 -16.36 -17.29 -6.91
N VAL A 250 -15.34 -16.51 -6.63
CA VAL A 250 -14.33 -16.79 -5.59
C VAL A 250 -14.37 -15.72 -4.50
N VAL A 251 -14.03 -16.10 -3.28
CA VAL A 251 -13.89 -15.12 -2.18
C VAL A 251 -12.88 -14.05 -2.58
N TYR A 252 -13.29 -12.82 -2.45
CA TYR A 252 -12.51 -11.65 -2.87
C TYR A 252 -11.18 -11.55 -2.12
N SER A 253 -10.08 -11.46 -2.86
CA SER A 253 -8.72 -11.41 -2.26
C SER A 253 -8.53 -10.24 -1.32
N GLY A 254 -9.25 -9.12 -1.53
CA GLY A 254 -9.27 -7.99 -0.61
C GLY A 254 -9.86 -8.33 0.76
N ALA A 255 -10.82 -9.27 0.84
CA ALA A 255 -11.35 -9.75 2.11
C ALA A 255 -10.32 -10.62 2.85
N VAL A 256 -9.55 -11.43 2.11
CA VAL A 256 -8.44 -12.20 2.68
C VAL A 256 -7.34 -11.27 3.22
N ALA A 257 -7.05 -10.18 2.49
CA ALA A 257 -6.11 -9.15 2.93
C ALA A 257 -6.60 -8.42 4.19
N TYR A 258 -7.89 -8.13 4.26
CA TYR A 258 -8.50 -7.52 5.45
C TYR A 258 -8.40 -8.44 6.67
N LEU A 259 -8.68 -9.74 6.51
CA LEU A 259 -8.56 -10.73 7.58
C LEU A 259 -7.12 -10.85 8.08
N ALA A 260 -6.13 -10.85 7.16
CA ALA A 260 -4.71 -10.87 7.51
C ALA A 260 -4.31 -9.64 8.32
N ASP A 261 -4.70 -8.44 7.86
CA ASP A 261 -4.43 -7.17 8.56
C ASP A 261 -5.08 -7.14 9.95
N ALA A 262 -6.34 -7.54 10.05
CA ALA A 262 -7.03 -7.62 11.33
C ALA A 262 -6.30 -8.54 12.31
N ALA A 263 -5.93 -9.75 11.89
CA ALA A 263 -5.21 -10.69 12.74
C ALA A 263 -3.84 -10.15 13.19
N ILE A 264 -3.06 -9.55 12.28
CA ILE A 264 -1.75 -8.93 12.55
C ILE A 264 -1.88 -7.76 13.51
N THR A 265 -2.80 -6.82 13.21
CA THR A 265 -3.04 -5.64 14.05
C THR A 265 -3.44 -6.03 15.45
N LEU A 266 -4.37 -6.98 15.59
CA LEU A 266 -4.89 -7.40 16.88
C LEU A 266 -3.88 -8.27 17.66
N ALA A 267 -3.05 -9.08 16.97
CA ALA A 267 -1.94 -9.79 17.63
C ALA A 267 -0.94 -8.80 18.26
N ALA A 268 -0.56 -7.75 17.54
CA ALA A 268 0.24 -6.67 18.13
C ALA A 268 -0.51 -5.95 19.27
N GLY A 269 -1.81 -5.75 19.10
CA GLY A 269 -2.71 -5.19 20.11
C GLY A 269 -2.70 -5.95 21.42
N THR A 270 -2.55 -7.29 21.43
CA THR A 270 -2.45 -8.07 22.66
C THR A 270 -1.24 -7.73 23.54
N THR A 271 -0.21 -7.10 22.96
CA THR A 271 1.08 -6.79 23.63
C THR A 271 1.15 -5.39 24.20
N VAL A 272 0.09 -4.57 24.05
CA VAL A 272 0.14 -3.16 24.47
C VAL A 272 -0.56 -2.93 25.80
N PRO A 273 -0.02 -2.06 26.67
CA PRO A 273 -0.71 -1.62 27.88
C PRO A 273 -1.89 -0.72 27.54
N ALA A 274 -2.71 -0.38 28.53
CA ALA A 274 -3.73 0.65 28.44
C ALA A 274 -3.16 1.98 27.93
N ALA A 275 -3.99 2.87 27.43
CA ALA A 275 -3.62 4.18 26.89
C ALA A 275 -2.60 4.11 25.72
N THR A 276 -2.67 3.06 24.90
CA THR A 276 -1.74 2.87 23.77
C THR A 276 -2.52 2.64 22.49
N ALA A 277 -2.37 3.55 21.53
CA ALA A 277 -2.90 3.36 20.17
C ALA A 277 -1.93 2.52 19.32
N PHE A 278 -2.46 1.76 18.38
CA PHE A 278 -1.68 0.94 17.45
C PHE A 278 -2.36 0.84 16.09
N SER A 279 -1.58 0.77 15.02
CA SER A 279 -2.11 0.68 13.65
C SER A 279 -1.09 0.04 12.73
N THR A 280 -1.54 -0.78 11.78
CA THR A 280 -0.67 -1.33 10.74
C THR A 280 -0.19 -0.22 9.82
N ILE A 281 1.10 -0.23 9.49
CA ILE A 281 1.74 0.72 8.56
C ILE A 281 2.16 0.06 7.25
N ASP A 282 2.29 -1.25 7.22
CA ASP A 282 2.50 -2.03 5.99
C ASP A 282 1.89 -3.42 6.11
N LEU A 283 1.52 -3.98 4.96
CA LEU A 283 1.05 -5.35 4.82
C LEU A 283 1.65 -5.95 3.55
N LYS A 284 2.27 -7.12 3.67
CA LYS A 284 2.66 -7.95 2.55
C LYS A 284 1.94 -9.28 2.63
N LEU A 285 1.20 -9.63 1.58
CA LEU A 285 0.35 -10.82 1.52
C LEU A 285 0.71 -11.64 0.28
N TYR A 286 0.89 -12.93 0.46
CA TYR A 286 1.00 -13.94 -0.59
C TYR A 286 -0.28 -14.78 -0.60
N LEU A 287 -0.97 -14.80 -1.72
CA LEU A 287 -2.17 -15.58 -1.98
C LEU A 287 -1.76 -16.85 -2.73
N LEU A 288 -1.93 -18.01 -2.12
CA LEU A 288 -1.39 -19.29 -2.61
C LEU A 288 -2.43 -20.05 -3.42
N ARG A 289 -3.72 -19.87 -3.11
CA ARG A 289 -4.82 -20.51 -3.83
C ARG A 289 -6.11 -19.71 -3.68
N PRO A 290 -7.03 -19.80 -4.66
CA PRO A 290 -8.36 -19.19 -4.54
C PRO A 290 -9.17 -19.89 -3.44
N VAL A 291 -10.05 -19.11 -2.79
CA VAL A 291 -11.03 -19.63 -1.82
C VAL A 291 -12.38 -19.63 -2.50
N LEU A 292 -13.09 -20.76 -2.43
CA LEU A 292 -14.46 -20.86 -2.88
C LEU A 292 -15.40 -20.57 -1.69
N PRO A 293 -16.60 -20.00 -1.95
CA PRO A 293 -17.62 -19.96 -0.94
C PRO A 293 -18.01 -21.39 -0.56
N ALA A 294 -17.99 -21.67 0.73
CA ALA A 294 -18.29 -23.00 1.26
C ALA A 294 -18.81 -22.86 2.68
N ASP A 295 -19.42 -23.93 3.19
CA ASP A 295 -19.72 -24.05 4.60
C ASP A 295 -18.40 -24.21 5.37
N GLY A 296 -18.03 -23.18 6.12
CA GLY A 296 -16.79 -23.14 6.88
C GLY A 296 -16.16 -21.76 6.96
N GLU A 297 -14.99 -21.71 7.54
CA GLU A 297 -14.32 -20.47 7.89
C GLU A 297 -12.87 -20.45 7.35
N LEU A 298 -12.42 -19.26 6.98
CA LEU A 298 -11.00 -18.94 6.87
C LEU A 298 -10.47 -18.69 8.27
N ILE A 299 -9.40 -19.34 8.65
CA ILE A 299 -8.75 -19.18 9.96
C ILE A 299 -7.41 -18.48 9.76
N ALA A 300 -7.29 -17.27 10.32
CA ALA A 300 -6.07 -16.47 10.32
C ALA A 300 -5.39 -16.57 11.68
N HIS A 301 -4.22 -17.15 11.72
CA HIS A 301 -3.39 -17.22 12.92
C HIS A 301 -2.22 -16.26 12.78
N ALA A 302 -2.19 -15.21 13.61
CA ALA A 302 -1.13 -14.20 13.62
C ALA A 302 -0.27 -14.29 14.88
N THR A 303 1.03 -14.11 14.70
CA THR A 303 2.03 -14.13 15.79
C THR A 303 2.95 -12.94 15.66
N VAL A 304 3.19 -12.23 16.77
CA VAL A 304 4.19 -11.16 16.88
C VAL A 304 5.57 -11.79 16.88
N ALA A 305 6.31 -11.56 15.81
CA ALA A 305 7.69 -12.04 15.65
C ALA A 305 8.70 -11.13 16.39
N HIS A 306 8.40 -9.84 16.49
CA HIS A 306 9.23 -8.85 17.20
C HIS A 306 8.37 -7.77 17.82
N ARG A 307 8.70 -7.36 19.06
CA ARG A 307 8.05 -6.28 19.80
C ARG A 307 9.08 -5.26 20.28
N GLY A 308 9.18 -4.15 19.56
CA GLY A 308 9.96 -2.98 19.96
C GLY A 308 9.11 -1.97 20.77
N ARG A 309 9.69 -0.83 21.15
CA ARG A 309 8.97 0.21 21.91
C ARG A 309 7.87 0.90 21.11
N THR A 310 8.13 1.18 19.82
CA THR A 310 7.23 1.95 18.94
C THR A 310 6.73 1.16 17.73
N MET A 311 7.19 -0.08 17.56
CA MET A 311 6.82 -0.92 16.42
C MET A 311 6.79 -2.39 16.82
N ALA A 312 5.83 -3.15 16.29
CA ALA A 312 5.81 -4.60 16.30
C ALA A 312 5.83 -5.12 14.86
N ILE A 313 6.44 -6.29 14.65
CA ILE A 313 6.38 -7.03 13.39
C ILE A 313 5.62 -8.32 13.70
N ALA A 314 4.60 -8.62 12.90
CA ALA A 314 3.83 -9.84 13.05
C ALA A 314 3.69 -10.56 11.71
N THR A 315 3.55 -11.88 11.78
CA THR A 315 3.27 -12.76 10.65
C THR A 315 1.91 -13.40 10.82
N CYS A 316 1.28 -13.77 9.72
CA CYS A 316 -0.04 -14.40 9.72
C CYS A 316 -0.08 -15.53 8.69
N GLN A 317 -0.66 -16.66 9.06
CA GLN A 317 -1.03 -17.75 8.17
C GLN A 317 -2.54 -17.86 8.12
N ILE A 318 -3.09 -18.02 6.92
CA ILE A 318 -4.53 -18.19 6.72
C ILE A 318 -4.77 -19.58 6.10
N THR A 319 -5.59 -20.39 6.75
CA THR A 319 -6.06 -21.67 6.25
C THR A 319 -7.52 -21.59 5.80
N GLY A 320 -7.87 -22.41 4.83
CA GLY A 320 -9.25 -22.53 4.34
C GLY A 320 -10.08 -23.51 5.19
N PRO A 321 -11.38 -23.69 4.84
CA PRO A 321 -12.27 -24.63 5.53
C PRO A 321 -11.78 -26.07 5.53
N ASP A 322 -10.95 -26.44 4.54
CA ASP A 322 -10.30 -27.75 4.40
C ASP A 322 -8.99 -27.88 5.20
N GLY A 323 -8.62 -26.86 5.97
CA GLY A 323 -7.40 -26.79 6.75
C GLY A 323 -6.12 -26.52 5.92
N ALA A 324 -6.21 -26.43 4.59
CA ALA A 324 -5.03 -26.17 3.77
C ALA A 324 -4.69 -24.68 3.71
N LEU A 325 -3.39 -24.36 3.58
CA LEU A 325 -2.89 -23.01 3.57
C LEU A 325 -3.40 -22.23 2.33
N VAL A 326 -4.04 -21.10 2.59
CA VAL A 326 -4.63 -20.19 1.59
C VAL A 326 -3.72 -18.98 1.34
N ALA A 327 -3.19 -18.41 2.40
CA ALA A 327 -2.37 -17.22 2.30
C ALA A 327 -1.36 -17.10 3.45
N GLN A 328 -0.29 -16.35 3.20
CA GLN A 328 0.68 -15.94 4.20
C GLN A 328 0.86 -14.43 4.15
N ALA A 329 0.95 -13.79 5.31
CA ALA A 329 1.16 -12.37 5.42
C ALA A 329 2.21 -12.01 6.46
N ALA A 330 2.78 -10.83 6.29
CA ALA A 330 3.59 -10.15 7.29
C ALA A 330 3.24 -8.67 7.28
N GLY A 331 3.33 -8.01 8.43
CA GLY A 331 3.07 -6.58 8.53
C GLY A 331 3.76 -5.97 9.74
N SER A 332 3.95 -4.67 9.66
CA SER A 332 4.49 -3.85 10.74
C SER A 332 3.36 -3.03 11.36
N VAL A 333 3.31 -3.01 12.67
CA VAL A 333 2.31 -2.28 13.46
C VAL A 333 3.01 -1.19 14.25
N LEU A 334 2.65 0.06 14.00
CA LEU A 334 3.08 1.21 14.76
C LEU A 334 2.39 1.21 16.13
N ILE A 335 3.12 1.51 17.18
CA ILE A 335 2.66 1.54 18.56
C ILE A 335 2.92 2.92 19.13
N LEU A 336 1.89 3.57 19.66
CA LEU A 336 1.89 4.95 20.09
C LEU A 336 1.46 5.06 21.56
N PRO A 337 2.41 4.85 22.52
CA PRO A 337 2.11 4.98 23.94
C PRO A 337 1.63 6.39 24.31
N GLY A 338 0.66 6.49 25.22
CA GLY A 338 0.14 7.78 25.70
C GLY A 338 -0.62 8.58 24.65
N ARG A 339 -0.95 7.98 23.51
CA ARG A 339 -1.80 8.60 22.48
C ARG A 339 -3.17 7.95 22.44
N ASN A 340 -4.16 8.81 22.45
CA ASN A 340 -5.55 8.41 22.30
C ASN A 340 -5.91 8.26 20.81
N TRP A 341 -6.74 7.26 20.47
CA TRP A 341 -7.15 6.96 19.10
C TRP A 341 -7.81 8.15 18.39
N GLN A 342 -8.69 8.89 19.08
CA GLN A 342 -9.36 10.04 18.50
C GLN A 342 -8.38 11.17 18.21
N ARG A 343 -7.42 11.43 19.10
CA ARG A 343 -6.40 12.44 18.93
C ARG A 343 -5.33 12.00 17.92
N ALA A 344 -5.03 10.69 17.83
CA ALA A 344 -4.13 10.18 16.79
C ALA A 344 -4.71 10.40 15.38
N VAL A 345 -6.02 10.22 15.21
CA VAL A 345 -6.74 10.51 13.96
C VAL A 345 -6.85 12.02 13.72
N GLN A 346 -7.17 12.82 14.74
CA GLN A 346 -7.24 14.29 14.64
C GLN A 346 -5.88 14.89 14.33
N VAL A 347 -4.82 14.47 15.03
CA VAL A 347 -3.46 14.95 14.79
C VAL A 347 -2.96 14.53 13.40
N ALA A 348 -3.30 13.34 12.91
CA ALA A 348 -3.01 12.96 11.53
C ALA A 348 -3.79 13.83 10.53
N ASP A 349 -5.02 14.22 10.84
CA ASP A 349 -5.83 15.14 10.02
C ASP A 349 -5.34 16.60 10.12
N GLU A 350 -4.92 17.07 11.29
CA GLU A 350 -4.42 18.42 11.56
C GLU A 350 -3.00 18.63 11.00
N ILE A 351 -2.09 17.68 11.22
CA ILE A 351 -0.72 17.73 10.68
C ILE A 351 -0.73 17.75 9.15
N THR A 352 -1.73 17.16 8.50
CA THR A 352 -1.86 17.16 7.03
C THR A 352 -2.68 18.31 6.47
N ALA A 353 -3.51 18.97 7.28
CA ALA A 353 -4.14 20.23 6.88
C ALA A 353 -3.12 21.39 6.91
N GLU A 354 -2.10 21.32 7.77
CA GLU A 354 -1.06 22.33 7.91
C GLU A 354 0.25 22.03 7.17
N SER A 355 0.53 20.76 6.86
CA SER A 355 1.77 20.39 6.15
C SER A 355 1.48 19.58 4.91
N GLY A 356 1.69 20.17 3.75
CA GLY A 356 1.84 19.47 2.46
C GLY A 356 3.07 18.55 2.44
N ARG A 357 3.35 17.83 3.55
CA ARG A 357 4.50 16.94 3.69
C ARG A 357 4.26 15.64 2.95
N VAL A 358 5.18 15.31 2.07
CA VAL A 358 5.20 14.06 1.30
C VAL A 358 6.50 13.30 1.61
N LEU A 359 6.39 11.99 1.74
CA LEU A 359 7.59 11.15 1.78
C LEU A 359 8.21 11.15 0.39
N THR A 360 9.38 11.74 0.28
CA THR A 360 10.08 11.93 -1.00
C THR A 360 11.51 11.45 -0.89
N THR A 361 12.01 10.82 -1.94
CA THR A 361 13.45 10.57 -2.08
C THR A 361 14.08 11.72 -2.83
N VAL A 362 15.01 12.41 -2.19
CA VAL A 362 15.78 13.51 -2.79
C VAL A 362 17.12 13.00 -3.29
N LEU A 363 17.47 13.39 -4.51
CA LEU A 363 18.78 13.19 -5.12
C LEU A 363 19.42 14.55 -5.37
N PHE A 364 20.59 14.73 -4.83
CA PHE A 364 21.47 15.85 -5.15
C PHE A 364 22.63 15.37 -6.03
N THR A 365 22.99 16.15 -7.04
CA THR A 365 24.18 15.92 -7.87
C THR A 365 24.99 17.20 -8.00
N ASP A 366 26.30 17.06 -8.16
CA ASP A 366 27.23 18.19 -8.27
C ASP A 366 28.48 17.78 -9.09
N ILE A 367 29.02 18.68 -9.93
CA ILE A 367 30.25 18.42 -10.69
C ILE A 367 31.48 18.63 -9.79
N VAL A 368 32.35 17.64 -9.75
CA VAL A 368 33.57 17.71 -8.94
C VAL A 368 34.55 18.71 -9.56
N GLY A 369 34.94 19.74 -8.76
CA GLY A 369 35.92 20.74 -9.16
C GLY A 369 35.44 21.67 -10.28
N SER A 370 34.16 21.94 -10.41
CA SER A 370 33.54 22.77 -11.45
C SER A 370 34.21 24.14 -11.63
N THR A 371 34.48 24.85 -10.51
CA THR A 371 35.15 26.16 -10.55
C THR A 371 36.53 26.10 -11.19
N ARG A 372 37.34 25.09 -10.86
CA ARG A 372 38.66 24.89 -11.45
C ARG A 372 38.56 24.58 -12.94
N ARG A 373 37.62 23.69 -13.32
CA ARG A 373 37.39 23.33 -14.72
C ARG A 373 36.90 24.51 -15.58
N ALA A 374 36.04 25.35 -15.01
CA ALA A 374 35.59 26.56 -15.66
C ALA A 374 36.79 27.51 -15.97
N ALA A 375 37.68 27.67 -14.98
CA ALA A 375 38.90 28.48 -15.17
C ALA A 375 39.86 27.90 -16.22
N GLU A 376 39.98 26.56 -16.30
CA GLU A 376 40.86 25.88 -17.29
C GLU A 376 40.30 25.92 -18.72
N LEU A 377 38.95 25.80 -18.88
CA LEU A 377 38.31 25.73 -20.21
C LEU A 377 37.94 27.08 -20.80
N GLY A 378 37.81 28.10 -19.95
CA GLY A 378 37.27 29.41 -20.33
C GLY A 378 35.72 29.38 -20.49
N ASP A 379 35.11 30.58 -20.43
CA ASP A 379 33.67 30.76 -20.28
C ASP A 379 32.82 30.09 -21.36
N ASP A 380 33.25 30.17 -22.64
CA ASP A 380 32.45 29.66 -23.76
C ASP A 380 32.41 28.13 -23.79
N ARG A 381 33.57 27.52 -23.59
CA ARG A 381 33.67 26.05 -23.59
C ARG A 381 33.07 25.42 -22.34
N TRP A 382 33.18 26.11 -21.20
CA TRP A 382 32.51 25.71 -19.97
C TRP A 382 30.99 25.79 -20.12
N ARG A 383 30.45 26.84 -20.70
CA ARG A 383 29.02 27.02 -20.96
C ARG A 383 28.48 25.92 -21.88
N GLN A 384 29.20 25.53 -22.90
CA GLN A 384 28.86 24.44 -23.80
C GLN A 384 28.80 23.08 -23.04
N LEU A 385 29.85 22.77 -22.25
CA LEU A 385 29.93 21.55 -21.46
C LEU A 385 28.83 21.48 -20.39
N LEU A 386 28.52 22.61 -19.76
CA LEU A 386 27.43 22.70 -18.77
C LEU A 386 26.06 22.49 -19.43
N ALA A 387 25.83 22.99 -20.63
CA ALA A 387 24.60 22.73 -21.38
C ALA A 387 24.44 21.24 -21.73
N GLU A 388 25.53 20.56 -22.13
CA GLU A 388 25.53 19.12 -22.37
C GLU A 388 25.29 18.32 -21.09
N HIS A 389 25.92 18.70 -19.97
CA HIS A 389 25.67 18.15 -18.65
C HIS A 389 24.19 18.26 -18.30
N HIS A 390 23.57 19.42 -18.39
CA HIS A 390 22.17 19.64 -18.10
C HIS A 390 21.25 18.78 -18.99
N ALA A 391 21.57 18.64 -20.27
CA ALA A 391 20.79 17.80 -21.19
C ALA A 391 20.83 16.32 -20.77
N ILE A 392 22.01 15.80 -20.42
CA ILE A 392 22.19 14.42 -19.94
C ILE A 392 21.45 14.18 -18.65
N VAL A 393 21.60 15.06 -17.65
CA VAL A 393 20.92 14.91 -16.35
C VAL A 393 19.39 14.91 -16.55
N ARG A 394 18.84 15.85 -17.31
CA ARG A 394 17.40 15.92 -17.59
C ARG A 394 16.87 14.72 -18.35
N GLU A 395 17.66 14.11 -19.23
CA GLU A 395 17.31 12.87 -19.91
C GLU A 395 17.18 11.72 -18.90
N GLN A 396 18.12 11.59 -17.96
CA GLN A 396 18.04 10.57 -16.92
C GLN A 396 16.88 10.84 -15.94
N ILE A 397 16.62 12.10 -15.58
CA ILE A 397 15.45 12.47 -14.76
C ILE A 397 14.16 11.96 -15.41
N ARG A 398 13.94 12.23 -16.71
CA ARG A 398 12.78 11.75 -17.46
C ARG A 398 12.71 10.23 -17.50
N ARG A 399 13.83 9.56 -17.82
CA ARG A 399 13.93 8.10 -17.92
C ARG A 399 13.54 7.40 -16.62
N PHE A 400 13.98 7.92 -15.47
CA PHE A 400 13.69 7.35 -14.15
C PHE A 400 12.49 7.99 -13.47
N ARG A 401 11.72 8.83 -14.19
CA ARG A 401 10.50 9.50 -13.70
C ARG A 401 10.75 10.33 -12.45
N GLY A 402 11.87 11.03 -12.40
CA GLY A 402 12.15 12.03 -11.41
C GLY A 402 11.52 13.37 -11.78
N ARG A 403 11.41 14.25 -10.80
CA ARG A 403 10.99 15.64 -10.96
C ARG A 403 12.15 16.55 -10.58
N GLU A 404 12.58 17.39 -11.52
CA GLU A 404 13.54 18.47 -11.25
C GLU A 404 12.88 19.48 -10.31
N VAL A 405 13.49 19.70 -9.15
CA VAL A 405 12.99 20.62 -8.12
C VAL A 405 13.73 21.94 -8.19
N ASP A 406 15.04 21.88 -8.32
CA ASP A 406 15.90 23.06 -8.40
C ASP A 406 17.20 22.73 -9.15
N THR A 407 17.77 23.76 -9.81
CA THR A 407 19.05 23.67 -10.49
C THR A 407 19.84 24.95 -10.21
N ALA A 408 20.95 24.83 -9.53
CA ALA A 408 21.83 25.95 -9.20
C ALA A 408 23.23 25.71 -9.79
N GLY A 409 23.54 26.39 -10.88
CA GLY A 409 24.82 26.23 -11.59
C GLY A 409 24.95 24.82 -12.17
N ASP A 410 25.87 24.02 -11.64
CA ASP A 410 26.16 22.63 -12.02
C ASP A 410 25.48 21.59 -11.13
N GLY A 411 24.76 22.03 -10.08
CA GLY A 411 24.05 21.17 -9.14
C GLY A 411 22.58 21.00 -9.48
N PHE A 412 22.05 19.79 -9.23
CA PHE A 412 20.62 19.47 -9.35
C PHE A 412 20.06 18.97 -8.01
N LEU A 413 18.84 19.40 -7.71
CA LEU A 413 17.96 18.77 -6.72
C LEU A 413 16.80 18.12 -7.47
N ILE A 414 16.65 16.81 -7.28
CA ILE A 414 15.67 16.00 -7.99
C ILE A 414 14.85 15.20 -6.96
N ALA A 415 13.54 15.16 -7.12
CA ALA A 415 12.61 14.40 -6.31
C ALA A 415 12.15 13.13 -7.02
N PHE A 416 11.97 12.06 -6.23
CA PHE A 416 11.44 10.77 -6.71
C PHE A 416 10.43 10.19 -5.73
N ASP A 417 9.41 9.52 -6.26
CA ASP A 417 8.43 8.76 -5.47
C ASP A 417 8.99 7.45 -4.90
N GLY A 418 10.22 7.05 -5.30
CA GLY A 418 10.81 5.78 -4.88
C GLY A 418 12.33 5.79 -4.87
N ALA A 419 12.90 5.27 -3.77
CA ALA A 419 14.33 5.26 -3.51
C ALA A 419 15.15 4.52 -4.58
N ALA A 420 14.67 3.37 -5.07
CA ALA A 420 15.37 2.61 -6.10
C ALA A 420 15.51 3.38 -7.44
N ARG A 421 14.51 4.20 -7.80
CA ARG A 421 14.56 5.05 -9.00
C ARG A 421 15.60 6.15 -8.84
N ALA A 422 15.65 6.79 -7.67
CA ALA A 422 16.63 7.84 -7.38
C ALA A 422 18.06 7.31 -7.46
N VAL A 423 18.34 6.16 -6.84
CA VAL A 423 19.68 5.55 -6.88
C VAL A 423 20.08 5.16 -8.30
N ARG A 424 19.18 4.50 -9.06
CA ARG A 424 19.46 4.13 -10.46
C ARG A 424 19.65 5.36 -11.36
N CYS A 425 18.90 6.44 -11.14
CA CYS A 425 19.10 7.70 -11.84
C CYS A 425 20.49 8.27 -11.56
N ALA A 426 20.90 8.35 -10.29
CA ALA A 426 22.21 8.84 -9.89
C ALA A 426 23.36 8.03 -10.53
N MET A 427 23.23 6.69 -10.55
CA MET A 427 24.20 5.81 -11.19
C MET A 427 24.27 6.02 -12.71
N ALA A 428 23.12 6.20 -13.37
CA ALA A 428 23.06 6.46 -14.80
C ALA A 428 23.64 7.85 -15.15
N VAL A 429 23.34 8.88 -14.37
CA VAL A 429 23.93 10.22 -14.50
C VAL A 429 25.45 10.13 -14.42
N ARG A 430 25.99 9.49 -13.39
CA ARG A 430 27.42 9.27 -13.21
C ARG A 430 28.06 8.62 -14.44
N GLU A 431 27.47 7.54 -14.92
CA GLU A 431 28.03 6.78 -16.07
C GLU A 431 28.02 7.58 -17.36
N HIS A 432 26.94 8.33 -17.65
CA HIS A 432 26.83 9.11 -18.86
C HIS A 432 27.77 10.34 -18.84
N LEU A 433 27.88 11.02 -17.71
CA LEU A 433 28.74 12.20 -17.59
C LEU A 433 30.23 11.83 -17.61
N ARG A 434 30.60 10.66 -17.11
CA ARG A 434 31.98 10.15 -17.24
C ARG A 434 32.41 10.01 -18.68
N ARG A 435 31.51 9.69 -19.61
CA ARG A 435 31.80 9.54 -21.05
C ARG A 435 32.21 10.85 -21.74
N ILE A 436 31.70 11.98 -21.19
CA ILE A 436 32.09 13.32 -21.68
C ILE A 436 33.19 13.96 -20.81
N GLY A 437 33.84 13.16 -19.96
CA GLY A 437 34.95 13.58 -19.13
C GLY A 437 34.53 14.39 -17.89
N LEU A 438 33.27 14.36 -17.44
CA LEU A 438 32.83 14.97 -16.22
C LEU A 438 32.70 13.94 -15.09
N GLU A 439 33.30 14.26 -13.96
CA GLU A 439 33.09 13.52 -12.73
C GLU A 439 32.04 14.25 -11.89
N VAL A 440 31.03 13.48 -11.43
CA VAL A 440 29.98 13.98 -10.55
C VAL A 440 29.93 13.16 -9.27
N ARG A 441 29.49 13.77 -8.21
CA ARG A 441 29.12 13.11 -6.95
C ARG A 441 27.64 13.25 -6.72
N SER A 442 27.06 12.29 -6.01
CA SER A 442 25.62 12.25 -5.74
C SER A 442 25.32 11.89 -4.31
N GLY A 443 24.31 12.54 -3.72
CA GLY A 443 23.80 12.24 -2.40
C GLY A 443 22.30 11.93 -2.47
N VAL A 444 21.89 10.78 -1.88
CA VAL A 444 20.48 10.34 -1.90
C VAL A 444 19.99 10.13 -0.47
N HIS A 445 18.84 10.73 -0.17
CA HIS A 445 18.15 10.52 1.11
C HIS A 445 16.65 10.43 0.89
N ALA A 446 15.96 9.65 1.72
CA ALA A 446 14.51 9.55 1.73
C ALA A 446 13.96 10.02 3.09
N GLY A 447 12.98 10.90 3.06
CA GLY A 447 12.35 11.44 4.25
C GLY A 447 11.19 12.37 3.91
N GLU A 448 10.51 12.87 4.93
CA GLU A 448 9.41 13.80 4.75
C GLU A 448 9.90 15.18 4.29
N CYS A 449 9.31 15.65 3.20
CA CYS A 449 9.50 16.99 2.65
C CYS A 449 8.16 17.71 2.56
N GLU A 450 8.17 19.01 2.71
CA GLU A 450 7.03 19.88 2.46
C GLU A 450 7.16 20.48 1.05
N GLU A 451 6.07 20.47 0.28
CA GLU A 451 6.01 21.13 -1.01
C GLU A 451 5.34 22.50 -0.87
N SER A 452 6.09 23.56 -1.14
CA SER A 452 5.61 24.93 -1.07
C SER A 452 6.07 25.70 -2.30
N GLY A 453 5.12 26.20 -3.11
CA GLY A 453 5.43 26.99 -4.30
C GLY A 453 6.30 26.26 -5.34
N GLY A 454 6.17 24.93 -5.47
CA GLY A 454 6.97 24.10 -6.38
C GLY A 454 8.37 23.75 -5.86
N LYS A 455 8.73 24.20 -4.66
CA LYS A 455 9.99 23.87 -3.98
C LYS A 455 9.76 22.82 -2.91
N LEU A 456 10.77 21.96 -2.70
CA LEU A 456 10.81 21.04 -1.57
C LEU A 456 11.59 21.66 -0.42
N VAL A 457 10.98 21.69 0.77
CA VAL A 457 11.59 22.14 2.01
C VAL A 457 11.47 21.07 3.09
N GLY A 458 12.36 21.07 4.06
CA GLY A 458 12.33 20.14 5.17
C GLY A 458 13.70 19.55 5.50
N ILE A 459 13.77 18.86 6.63
CA ILE A 459 15.05 18.31 7.16
C ILE A 459 15.64 17.28 6.17
N ALA A 460 14.81 16.52 5.46
CA ALA A 460 15.26 15.51 4.50
C ALA A 460 16.04 16.13 3.32
N VAL A 461 15.66 17.33 2.87
CA VAL A 461 16.40 18.09 1.83
C VAL A 461 17.79 18.45 2.34
N HIS A 462 17.87 18.94 3.59
CA HIS A 462 19.14 19.27 4.22
C HIS A 462 20.03 18.03 4.41
N ILE A 463 19.47 16.91 4.83
CA ILE A 463 20.21 15.64 4.97
C ILE A 463 20.76 15.20 3.61
N GLY A 464 19.94 15.18 2.55
CA GLY A 464 20.38 14.82 1.20
C GLY A 464 21.56 15.69 0.71
N ALA A 465 21.49 17.00 0.92
CA ALA A 465 22.56 17.93 0.60
C ALA A 465 23.85 17.67 1.41
N ARG A 466 23.74 17.26 2.69
CA ARG A 466 24.91 16.90 3.52
C ARG A 466 25.49 15.54 3.13
N VAL A 467 24.66 14.58 2.71
CA VAL A 467 25.12 13.30 2.17
C VAL A 467 25.94 13.55 0.89
N LEU A 468 25.44 14.41 -0.04
CA LEU A 468 26.22 14.86 -1.20
C LEU A 468 27.58 15.47 -0.78
N GLY A 469 27.61 16.30 0.26
CA GLY A 469 28.84 16.96 0.72
C GLY A 469 29.93 16.00 1.24
N ILE A 470 29.57 14.75 1.59
CA ILE A 470 30.51 13.69 2.03
C ILE A 470 30.92 12.81 0.84
N ALA A 471 30.09 12.73 -0.20
CA ALA A 471 30.34 11.87 -1.36
C ALA A 471 31.64 12.26 -2.08
N GLU A 472 32.43 11.26 -2.43
CA GLU A 472 33.67 11.41 -3.21
C GLU A 472 33.38 11.56 -4.71
N ALA A 473 34.42 11.87 -5.49
CA ALA A 473 34.31 11.96 -6.95
C ALA A 473 33.86 10.62 -7.56
N GLY A 474 32.83 10.65 -8.40
CA GLY A 474 32.28 9.44 -8.99
C GLY A 474 31.45 8.58 -8.04
N GLU A 475 31.11 9.06 -6.85
CA GLU A 475 30.36 8.30 -5.85
C GLU A 475 28.87 8.63 -5.83
N VAL A 476 28.04 7.60 -5.62
CA VAL A 476 26.61 7.73 -5.32
C VAL A 476 26.41 7.29 -3.87
N LEU A 477 26.38 8.26 -2.97
CA LEU A 477 26.27 8.03 -1.54
C LEU A 477 24.80 8.09 -1.08
N VAL A 478 24.38 7.14 -0.27
CA VAL A 478 23.00 7.03 0.22
C VAL A 478 22.96 6.91 1.74
N SER A 479 21.87 7.37 2.35
CA SER A 479 21.61 7.13 3.77
C SER A 479 21.12 5.70 4.03
N SER A 480 21.21 5.22 5.27
CA SER A 480 20.66 3.93 5.70
C SER A 480 19.17 3.79 5.36
N THR A 481 18.39 4.86 5.50
CA THR A 481 16.97 4.89 5.10
C THR A 481 16.78 4.50 3.64
N VAL A 482 17.60 5.03 2.73
CA VAL A 482 17.52 4.68 1.31
C VAL A 482 17.93 3.23 1.07
N ARG A 483 19.01 2.76 1.69
CA ARG A 483 19.44 1.36 1.61
C ARG A 483 18.32 0.40 2.05
N ASP A 484 17.67 0.72 3.15
CA ASP A 484 16.61 -0.14 3.71
C ASP A 484 15.36 -0.13 2.82
N LEU A 485 14.98 1.02 2.24
CA LEU A 485 13.87 1.14 1.29
C LEU A 485 14.11 0.40 -0.05
N VAL A 486 15.37 0.15 -0.42
CA VAL A 486 15.71 -0.58 -1.65
C VAL A 486 16.12 -2.03 -1.39
N ALA A 487 15.96 -2.52 -0.17
CA ALA A 487 16.22 -3.91 0.19
C ALA A 487 15.45 -4.87 -0.74
N GLY A 488 16.15 -5.87 -1.27
CA GLY A 488 15.60 -6.80 -2.28
C GLY A 488 15.68 -6.30 -3.73
N SER A 489 16.24 -5.12 -3.99
CA SER A 489 16.61 -4.69 -5.33
C SER A 489 17.99 -5.25 -5.72
N VAL A 490 18.31 -5.20 -7.04
CA VAL A 490 19.64 -5.60 -7.58
C VAL A 490 20.73 -4.55 -7.33
N ILE A 491 20.54 -3.60 -6.40
CA ILE A 491 21.51 -2.56 -6.08
C ILE A 491 22.38 -3.05 -4.92
N GLU A 492 23.68 -3.08 -5.13
CA GLU A 492 24.65 -3.42 -4.11
C GLU A 492 25.20 -2.17 -3.42
N PHE A 493 25.64 -2.32 -2.17
CA PHE A 493 26.10 -1.20 -1.35
C PHE A 493 27.39 -1.55 -0.62
N ASP A 494 28.36 -0.63 -0.68
CA ASP A 494 29.52 -0.63 0.20
C ASP A 494 29.23 0.17 1.46
N ASP A 495 29.61 -0.37 2.61
CA ASP A 495 29.51 0.32 3.89
C ASP A 495 30.54 1.47 3.95
N ARG A 496 30.04 2.70 4.17
CA ARG A 496 30.89 3.89 4.36
C ARG A 496 30.94 4.35 5.82
N GLY A 497 30.36 3.58 6.72
CA GLY A 497 30.38 3.82 8.16
C GLY A 497 29.50 4.98 8.63
N ASN A 498 29.75 5.40 9.86
CA ASN A 498 29.00 6.44 10.55
C ASN A 498 29.62 7.83 10.40
N HIS A 499 28.82 8.79 9.95
CA HIS A 499 29.22 10.16 9.71
C HIS A 499 28.42 11.14 10.58
N THR A 500 29.01 12.30 10.89
CA THR A 500 28.32 13.45 11.46
C THR A 500 28.00 14.43 10.33
N LEU A 501 26.73 14.74 10.15
CA LEU A 501 26.28 15.70 9.15
C LEU A 501 26.22 17.10 9.75
N LYS A 502 26.92 18.07 9.15
CA LYS A 502 27.01 19.44 9.68
C LYS A 502 25.63 20.06 9.84
N GLY A 503 25.27 20.42 11.08
CA GLY A 503 23.99 21.05 11.43
C GLY A 503 22.81 20.07 11.57
N ILE A 504 23.05 18.76 11.50
CA ILE A 504 22.05 17.70 11.70
C ILE A 504 22.44 16.89 12.92
N ALA A 505 21.49 16.67 13.82
CA ALA A 505 21.73 15.90 15.04
C ALA A 505 21.92 14.40 14.74
N GLY A 506 22.75 13.73 15.56
CA GLY A 506 22.97 12.29 15.51
C GLY A 506 24.10 11.85 14.57
N ARG A 507 24.32 10.53 14.56
CA ARG A 507 25.27 9.86 13.66
C ARG A 507 24.49 9.18 12.55
N TRP A 508 24.96 9.33 11.32
CA TRP A 508 24.29 8.85 10.12
C TRP A 508 25.14 7.78 9.44
N HIS A 509 24.60 6.59 9.32
CA HIS A 509 25.26 5.51 8.59
C HIS A 509 25.02 5.68 7.09
N LEU A 510 26.09 5.73 6.31
CA LEU A 510 26.06 5.98 4.87
C LEU A 510 26.60 4.78 4.10
N TYR A 511 26.15 4.64 2.84
CA TYR A 511 26.50 3.55 1.96
C TYR A 511 26.75 4.08 0.55
N ALA A 512 27.77 3.53 -0.14
CA ALA A 512 28.05 3.84 -1.54
C ALA A 512 27.34 2.81 -2.46
N ALA A 513 26.50 3.28 -3.39
CA ALA A 513 25.79 2.39 -4.30
C ALA A 513 26.70 1.93 -5.45
N ARG A 514 26.68 0.61 -5.72
CA ARG A 514 27.36 -0.04 -6.86
C ARG A 514 26.35 -0.67 -7.82
N ALA A 515 26.74 -0.75 -9.11
CA ALA A 515 26.05 -1.62 -10.06
C ALA A 515 26.38 -3.07 -9.72
N ALA A 516 25.37 -3.95 -9.71
CA ALA A 516 25.54 -5.38 -9.58
C ALA A 516 26.32 -5.94 -10.78
#